data_5d44b5802449cd9eb601cf0cbdd58a83
#
_entry.id   5d44b5802449cd9eb601cf0cbdd58a83
#
_cell.length_a   1.000
_cell.length_b   1.000
_cell.length_c   1.000
_cell.angle_alpha   90.00
_cell.angle_beta   90.00
_cell.angle_gamma   90.00
#
_symmetry.space_group_name_H-M   'P 1'
#
loop_
_entity.id
_entity.type
_entity.pdbx_description
1 polymer ?
#
loop_
_entity_poly.entity_id
_entity_poly.type
_entity_poly.pdbx_seq_one_letter_code
_entity_poly.pdbx_strand_id
1 'polypeptide(L)'
;MLTKEVARLRDKDVRQRRRAVRKLFEDGDPSAMPHFLPFLEDDDEWFVKRALLAVERWYDGSDPRVAESLASSEKNERRLLAARIALRTSSPGKMLRGLCDDDDAKIRLAAWSSLIRYDSTAAREGLKNEDRAVRRLSASELIDSGKFSEEDVQIIASDSSSAVRRALIKRLSSNKDEDLYPELPEDLLEEVSGSVEDASREISDSASSALKTPWIRDFLRSSAPEVVTILTAGFRESSWVENSDTVDSVVEIVSDPLLERILRRGKGVYIEAACMKGIMDQKRSEATRSRLVLDRIGRSPSSDFIRALDSVDAPAGGELAMAISALVVEAARSDGGK
;
A
#
# COMPACT_ATOMS: atom_id res chain seq x y z
N MET A 1 1.48 42.60 -18.71
CA MET A 1 2.76 41.88 -18.54
C MET A 1 2.91 40.70 -19.50
N LEU A 2 1.89 39.88 -19.67
CA LEU A 2 1.87 38.71 -20.56
C LEU A 2 2.43 38.95 -21.95
N THR A 3 1.96 39.99 -22.65
CA THR A 3 2.34 40.31 -24.05
C THR A 3 3.86 40.49 -24.24
N LYS A 4 4.53 41.10 -23.26
CA LYS A 4 5.98 41.36 -23.33
C LYS A 4 6.77 40.04 -23.17
N GLU A 5 6.40 39.21 -22.24
CA GLU A 5 7.13 37.95 -21.99
C GLU A 5 6.82 36.91 -23.09
N VAL A 6 5.60 36.89 -23.63
CA VAL A 6 5.25 36.12 -24.82
C VAL A 6 6.09 36.49 -26.02
N ALA A 7 6.30 37.79 -26.27
CA ALA A 7 7.20 38.25 -27.36
C ALA A 7 8.63 37.74 -27.16
N ARG A 8 9.13 37.70 -25.91
CA ARG A 8 10.48 37.21 -25.59
C ARG A 8 10.65 35.70 -25.75
N LEU A 9 9.58 34.92 -25.80
CA LEU A 9 9.68 33.49 -26.11
C LEU A 9 10.26 33.21 -27.50
N ARG A 10 10.21 34.19 -28.38
CA ARG A 10 10.78 34.15 -29.75
C ARG A 10 12.14 34.82 -29.89
N ASP A 11 12.77 35.22 -28.77
CA ASP A 11 14.07 35.88 -28.79
C ASP A 11 15.14 34.92 -29.34
N LYS A 12 16.13 35.48 -30.07
CA LYS A 12 17.28 34.71 -30.58
C LYS A 12 18.20 34.24 -29.46
N ASP A 13 18.26 34.98 -28.34
CA ASP A 13 19.06 34.63 -27.18
C ASP A 13 18.27 33.60 -26.30
N VAL A 14 18.82 32.41 -26.20
CA VAL A 14 18.30 31.34 -25.37
C VAL A 14 18.10 31.76 -23.90
N ARG A 15 18.97 32.63 -23.37
CA ARG A 15 18.87 33.13 -22.00
C ARG A 15 17.63 34.00 -21.81
N GLN A 16 17.28 34.82 -22.81
CA GLN A 16 16.07 35.64 -22.79
C GLN A 16 14.83 34.75 -22.90
N ARG A 17 14.83 33.73 -23.78
CA ARG A 17 13.74 32.76 -23.87
C ARG A 17 13.53 32.04 -22.53
N ARG A 18 14.59 31.53 -21.89
CA ARG A 18 14.49 30.85 -20.57
C ARG A 18 14.01 31.79 -19.47
N ARG A 19 14.37 33.07 -19.48
CA ARG A 19 13.83 34.09 -18.56
C ARG A 19 12.33 34.27 -18.74
N ALA A 20 11.90 34.44 -19.99
CA ALA A 20 10.49 34.61 -20.33
C ALA A 20 9.66 33.41 -19.86
N VAL A 21 10.12 32.16 -20.11
CA VAL A 21 9.49 30.95 -19.65
C VAL A 21 9.32 30.96 -18.12
N ARG A 22 10.41 31.25 -17.37
CA ARG A 22 10.33 31.29 -15.90
C ARG A 22 9.30 32.30 -15.41
N LYS A 23 9.32 33.50 -16.02
CA LYS A 23 8.42 34.60 -15.65
C LYS A 23 6.95 34.22 -15.90
N LEU A 24 6.65 33.61 -17.06
CA LEU A 24 5.30 33.14 -17.37
C LEU A 24 4.81 32.06 -16.38
N PHE A 25 5.72 31.17 -15.94
CA PHE A 25 5.38 30.19 -14.90
C PHE A 25 5.18 30.80 -13.51
N GLU A 26 5.95 31.87 -13.17
CA GLU A 26 5.77 32.64 -11.93
C GLU A 26 4.45 33.41 -11.93
N ASP A 27 4.13 34.06 -13.05
CA ASP A 27 2.87 34.80 -13.21
C ASP A 27 1.65 33.85 -13.19
N GLY A 28 1.82 32.60 -13.62
CA GLY A 28 0.81 31.56 -13.51
C GLY A 28 -0.44 31.72 -14.35
N ASP A 29 -0.39 32.57 -15.40
CA ASP A 29 -1.53 32.88 -16.27
C ASP A 29 -1.78 31.77 -17.30
N PRO A 30 -2.93 31.04 -17.22
CA PRO A 30 -3.25 29.97 -18.17
C PRO A 30 -3.30 30.40 -19.64
N SER A 31 -3.58 31.67 -19.91
CA SER A 31 -3.61 32.21 -21.28
C SER A 31 -2.26 32.18 -21.99
N ALA A 32 -1.17 31.90 -21.26
CA ALA A 32 0.16 31.70 -21.82
C ALA A 32 0.30 30.30 -22.49
N MET A 33 -0.55 29.32 -22.19
CA MET A 33 -0.40 27.93 -22.64
C MET A 33 -0.22 27.79 -24.15
N PRO A 34 -1.01 28.42 -25.02
CA PRO A 34 -0.86 28.25 -26.48
C PRO A 34 0.52 28.68 -27.02
N HIS A 35 1.19 29.58 -26.32
CA HIS A 35 2.52 30.05 -26.70
C HIS A 35 3.65 29.06 -26.37
N PHE A 36 3.35 28.04 -25.54
CA PHE A 36 4.27 26.95 -25.24
C PHE A 36 4.20 25.81 -26.25
N LEU A 37 3.10 25.66 -27.00
CA LEU A 37 2.94 24.56 -27.95
C LEU A 37 4.06 24.41 -28.99
N PRO A 38 4.61 25.52 -29.58
CA PRO A 38 5.73 25.41 -30.49
C PRO A 38 7.00 24.78 -29.87
N PHE A 39 7.19 24.91 -28.56
CA PHE A 39 8.33 24.31 -27.85
C PHE A 39 8.23 22.79 -27.66
N LEU A 40 7.10 22.19 -27.96
CA LEU A 40 7.02 20.73 -27.99
C LEU A 40 7.94 20.12 -29.06
N GLU A 41 8.25 20.88 -30.11
CA GLU A 41 9.17 20.50 -31.19
C GLU A 41 10.53 21.22 -31.11
N ASP A 42 10.89 21.86 -29.99
CA ASP A 42 12.19 22.52 -29.82
C ASP A 42 13.31 21.48 -29.68
N ASP A 43 14.48 21.77 -30.24
CA ASP A 43 15.67 20.92 -30.14
C ASP A 43 16.25 20.91 -28.71
N ASP A 44 16.00 21.95 -27.92
CA ASP A 44 16.41 22.03 -26.52
C ASP A 44 15.36 21.32 -25.62
N GLU A 45 15.73 20.16 -25.10
CA GLU A 45 14.90 19.33 -24.22
C GLU A 45 14.35 20.09 -23.00
N TRP A 46 15.06 21.15 -22.56
CA TRP A 46 14.58 21.98 -21.46
C TRP A 46 13.29 22.72 -21.84
N PHE A 47 13.17 23.23 -23.08
CA PHE A 47 11.96 23.89 -23.55
C PHE A 47 10.84 22.88 -23.78
N VAL A 48 11.14 21.67 -24.30
CA VAL A 48 10.17 20.59 -24.46
C VAL A 48 9.54 20.23 -23.10
N LYS A 49 10.38 20.01 -22.09
CA LYS A 49 9.89 19.71 -20.72
C LYS A 49 9.03 20.83 -20.14
N ARG A 50 9.37 22.09 -20.41
CA ARG A 50 8.55 23.22 -19.96
C ARG A 50 7.24 23.34 -20.72
N ALA A 51 7.23 23.03 -22.01
CA ALA A 51 6.00 22.98 -22.79
C ALA A 51 5.05 21.90 -22.29
N LEU A 52 5.54 20.69 -22.03
CA LEU A 52 4.74 19.60 -21.43
C LEU A 52 4.14 20.02 -20.09
N LEU A 53 4.95 20.65 -19.21
CA LEU A 53 4.46 21.16 -17.93
C LEU A 53 3.41 22.28 -18.10
N ALA A 54 3.56 23.16 -19.08
CA ALA A 54 2.58 24.21 -19.35
C ALA A 54 1.24 23.62 -19.80
N VAL A 55 1.29 22.61 -20.67
CA VAL A 55 0.09 21.88 -21.10
C VAL A 55 -0.53 21.14 -19.91
N GLU A 56 0.25 20.39 -19.14
CA GLU A 56 -0.26 19.67 -17.95
C GLU A 56 -0.96 20.61 -16.96
N ARG A 57 -0.40 21.79 -16.74
CA ARG A 57 -0.89 22.76 -15.75
C ARG A 57 -2.09 23.56 -16.24
N TRP A 58 -2.04 24.04 -17.49
CA TRP A 58 -2.94 25.08 -17.98
C TRP A 58 -3.88 24.68 -19.12
N TYR A 59 -3.74 23.49 -19.69
CA TYR A 59 -4.68 23.02 -20.69
C TYR A 59 -6.09 22.89 -20.09
N ASP A 60 -7.07 23.58 -20.70
CA ASP A 60 -8.45 23.67 -20.23
C ASP A 60 -9.43 22.83 -21.05
N GLY A 61 -8.96 22.16 -22.13
CA GLY A 61 -9.80 21.38 -23.03
C GLY A 61 -10.44 22.18 -24.16
N SER A 62 -10.22 23.48 -24.25
CA SER A 62 -10.85 24.35 -25.28
C SER A 62 -10.47 23.98 -26.71
N ASP A 63 -9.23 23.50 -26.95
CA ASP A 63 -8.79 22.98 -28.23
C ASP A 63 -8.43 21.48 -28.13
N PRO A 64 -9.36 20.57 -28.46
CA PRO A 64 -9.15 19.13 -28.36
C PRO A 64 -8.01 18.61 -29.25
N ARG A 65 -7.64 19.34 -30.33
CA ARG A 65 -6.53 18.97 -31.23
C ARG A 65 -5.19 18.92 -30.50
N VAL A 66 -5.02 19.69 -29.42
CA VAL A 66 -3.80 19.62 -28.59
C VAL A 66 -3.65 18.24 -27.97
N ALA A 67 -4.70 17.73 -27.33
CA ALA A 67 -4.67 16.40 -26.68
C ALA A 67 -4.58 15.29 -27.74
N GLU A 68 -5.25 15.41 -28.87
CA GLU A 68 -5.21 14.44 -29.98
C GLU A 68 -3.81 14.38 -30.62
N SER A 69 -3.16 15.53 -30.83
CA SER A 69 -1.77 15.60 -31.33
C SER A 69 -0.79 14.95 -30.38
N LEU A 70 -0.94 15.20 -29.07
CA LEU A 70 -0.11 14.54 -28.06
C LEU A 70 -0.34 13.01 -28.04
N ALA A 71 -1.59 12.57 -28.17
CA ALA A 71 -1.94 11.14 -28.17
C ALA A 71 -1.39 10.40 -29.40
N SER A 72 -1.25 11.07 -30.52
CA SER A 72 -0.69 10.49 -31.75
C SER A 72 0.82 10.60 -31.87
N SER A 73 1.51 11.13 -30.86
CA SER A 73 2.95 11.35 -30.90
C SER A 73 3.73 10.04 -30.76
N GLU A 74 4.86 9.94 -31.46
CA GLU A 74 5.83 8.84 -31.27
C GLU A 74 6.50 8.86 -29.88
N LYS A 75 6.52 10.02 -29.20
CA LYS A 75 7.16 10.19 -27.89
C LYS A 75 6.23 9.76 -26.75
N ASN A 76 6.65 8.76 -25.97
CA ASN A 76 5.87 8.23 -24.85
C ASN A 76 5.43 9.31 -23.85
N GLU A 77 6.29 10.26 -23.53
CA GLU A 77 5.98 11.35 -22.58
C GLU A 77 4.78 12.19 -23.03
N ARG A 78 4.61 12.39 -24.34
CA ARG A 78 3.48 13.14 -24.90
C ARG A 78 2.20 12.32 -24.83
N ARG A 79 2.26 11.04 -25.21
CA ARG A 79 1.09 10.15 -25.12
C ARG A 79 0.64 9.96 -23.67
N LEU A 80 1.60 9.85 -22.75
CA LEU A 80 1.28 9.80 -21.32
C LEU A 80 0.59 11.07 -20.82
N LEU A 81 1.08 12.25 -21.26
CA LEU A 81 0.44 13.52 -20.94
C LEU A 81 -0.98 13.58 -21.53
N ALA A 82 -1.18 13.16 -22.78
CA ALA A 82 -2.51 13.07 -23.39
C ALA A 82 -3.49 12.26 -22.55
N ALA A 83 -3.08 11.07 -22.08
CA ALA A 83 -3.90 10.23 -21.20
C ALA A 83 -4.30 10.95 -19.90
N ARG A 84 -3.40 11.73 -19.30
CA ARG A 84 -3.65 12.46 -18.05
C ARG A 84 -4.58 13.65 -18.20
N ILE A 85 -4.46 14.39 -19.30
CA ILE A 85 -5.27 15.59 -19.54
C ILE A 85 -6.59 15.29 -20.28
N ALA A 86 -6.79 14.06 -20.70
CA ALA A 86 -7.92 13.65 -21.53
C ALA A 86 -9.27 14.10 -20.99
N LEU A 87 -9.48 13.98 -19.68
CA LEU A 87 -10.76 14.33 -19.02
C LEU A 87 -11.10 15.83 -19.09
N ARG A 88 -10.17 16.66 -19.52
CA ARG A 88 -10.43 18.09 -19.76
C ARG A 88 -11.06 18.35 -21.13
N THR A 89 -10.95 17.39 -22.05
CA THR A 89 -11.59 17.49 -23.37
C THR A 89 -13.06 17.13 -23.31
N SER A 90 -13.86 17.67 -24.22
CA SER A 90 -15.30 17.43 -24.29
C SER A 90 -15.68 16.01 -24.67
N SER A 91 -14.82 15.29 -25.38
CA SER A 91 -15.09 13.93 -25.90
C SER A 91 -13.83 13.05 -25.90
N PRO A 92 -13.32 12.66 -24.69
CA PRO A 92 -12.05 11.94 -24.59
C PRO A 92 -12.12 10.45 -24.98
N GLY A 93 -13.31 9.86 -25.05
CA GLY A 93 -13.50 8.41 -25.12
C GLY A 93 -12.75 7.72 -26.25
N LYS A 94 -12.81 8.24 -27.50
CA LYS A 94 -12.11 7.64 -28.64
C LYS A 94 -10.59 7.69 -28.48
N MET A 95 -10.06 8.82 -28.03
CA MET A 95 -8.63 9.00 -27.79
C MET A 95 -8.13 8.08 -26.69
N LEU A 96 -8.87 8.01 -25.56
CA LEU A 96 -8.51 7.14 -24.44
C LEU A 96 -8.51 5.67 -24.83
N ARG A 97 -9.51 5.21 -25.58
CA ARG A 97 -9.55 3.81 -26.06
C ARG A 97 -8.33 3.48 -26.93
N GLY A 98 -7.88 4.38 -27.80
CA GLY A 98 -6.64 4.18 -28.55
C GLY A 98 -5.39 4.08 -27.66
N LEU A 99 -5.32 4.87 -26.59
CA LEU A 99 -4.20 4.82 -25.64
C LEU A 99 -4.27 3.64 -24.68
N CYS A 100 -5.44 3.02 -24.49
CA CYS A 100 -5.59 1.80 -23.69
C CYS A 100 -4.83 0.59 -24.30
N ASP A 101 -4.52 0.62 -25.59
CA ASP A 101 -3.77 -0.42 -26.31
C ASP A 101 -2.32 0.01 -26.61
N ASP A 102 -1.81 1.07 -25.95
CA ASP A 102 -0.45 1.57 -26.12
C ASP A 102 0.60 0.53 -25.74
N ASP A 103 1.73 0.50 -26.45
CA ASP A 103 2.84 -0.41 -26.16
C ASP A 103 3.46 -0.16 -24.77
N ASP A 104 3.44 1.09 -24.28
CA ASP A 104 3.95 1.45 -22.96
C ASP A 104 2.90 1.19 -21.86
N ALA A 105 3.24 0.32 -20.90
CA ALA A 105 2.36 -0.05 -19.80
C ALA A 105 1.90 1.14 -18.93
N LYS A 106 2.73 2.19 -18.80
CA LYS A 106 2.37 3.37 -18.01
C LYS A 106 1.31 4.20 -18.73
N ILE A 107 1.40 4.27 -20.05
CA ILE A 107 0.42 4.98 -20.88
C ILE A 107 -0.89 4.21 -20.85
N ARG A 108 -0.88 2.88 -21.07
CA ARG A 108 -2.07 2.04 -20.93
C ARG A 108 -2.77 2.25 -19.60
N LEU A 109 -2.03 2.16 -18.50
CA LEU A 109 -2.62 2.29 -17.17
C LEU A 109 -3.21 3.69 -16.93
N ALA A 110 -2.53 4.75 -17.37
CA ALA A 110 -3.03 6.12 -17.28
C ALA A 110 -4.30 6.33 -18.12
N ALA A 111 -4.34 5.74 -19.33
CA ALA A 111 -5.48 5.81 -20.21
C ALA A 111 -6.69 5.06 -19.63
N TRP A 112 -6.49 3.85 -19.10
CA TRP A 112 -7.54 3.09 -18.41
C TRP A 112 -8.06 3.83 -17.18
N SER A 113 -7.20 4.42 -16.38
CA SER A 113 -7.61 5.23 -15.22
C SER A 113 -8.50 6.40 -15.64
N SER A 114 -8.13 7.10 -16.70
CA SER A 114 -8.92 8.21 -17.23
C SER A 114 -10.21 7.72 -17.89
N LEU A 115 -10.17 6.60 -18.62
CA LEU A 115 -11.35 6.02 -19.28
C LEU A 115 -12.41 5.59 -18.27
N ILE A 116 -12.04 4.89 -17.22
CA ILE A 116 -12.96 4.45 -16.15
C ILE A 116 -13.61 5.66 -15.44
N ARG A 117 -12.85 6.73 -15.22
CA ARG A 117 -13.39 7.97 -14.63
C ARG A 117 -14.34 8.70 -15.59
N TYR A 118 -14.13 8.59 -16.88
CA TYR A 118 -15.02 9.15 -17.90
C TYR A 118 -16.28 8.29 -18.10
N ASP A 119 -16.09 6.99 -18.17
CA ASP A 119 -17.13 5.99 -18.40
C ASP A 119 -16.97 4.84 -17.41
N SER A 120 -17.79 4.86 -16.36
CA SER A 120 -17.72 3.85 -15.30
C SER A 120 -17.98 2.42 -15.78
N THR A 121 -18.59 2.23 -16.97
CA THR A 121 -18.79 0.90 -17.54
C THR A 121 -17.49 0.27 -18.04
N ALA A 122 -16.49 1.09 -18.37
CA ALA A 122 -15.16 0.64 -18.77
C ALA A 122 -14.44 -0.17 -17.68
N ALA A 123 -14.79 0.03 -16.41
CA ALA A 123 -14.21 -0.76 -15.32
C ALA A 123 -14.52 -2.26 -15.48
N ARG A 124 -15.74 -2.64 -15.92
CA ARG A 124 -16.09 -4.04 -16.19
C ARG A 124 -15.35 -4.61 -17.41
N GLU A 125 -15.09 -3.78 -18.43
CA GLU A 125 -14.23 -4.17 -19.56
C GLU A 125 -12.80 -4.43 -19.07
N GLY A 126 -12.27 -3.55 -18.21
CA GLY A 126 -10.94 -3.63 -17.67
C GLY A 126 -10.69 -4.85 -16.75
N LEU A 127 -11.73 -5.42 -16.11
CA LEU A 127 -11.61 -6.68 -15.36
C LEU A 127 -11.22 -7.87 -16.25
N LYS A 128 -11.52 -7.81 -17.54
CA LYS A 128 -11.21 -8.86 -18.51
C LYS A 128 -9.92 -8.61 -19.29
N ASN A 129 -9.17 -7.56 -18.94
CA ASN A 129 -7.94 -7.18 -19.63
C ASN A 129 -6.79 -8.16 -19.34
N GLU A 130 -5.92 -8.38 -20.30
CA GLU A 130 -4.74 -9.24 -20.16
C GLU A 130 -3.73 -8.67 -19.15
N ASP A 131 -3.62 -7.33 -19.08
CA ASP A 131 -2.71 -6.65 -18.15
C ASP A 131 -3.28 -6.66 -16.73
N ARG A 132 -2.59 -7.37 -15.82
CA ARG A 132 -2.98 -7.45 -14.40
C ARG A 132 -3.09 -6.09 -13.71
N ALA A 133 -2.32 -5.07 -14.15
CA ALA A 133 -2.37 -3.75 -13.54
C ALA A 133 -3.68 -3.04 -13.90
N VAL A 134 -4.17 -3.24 -15.11
CA VAL A 134 -5.50 -2.77 -15.56
C VAL A 134 -6.60 -3.48 -14.78
N ARG A 135 -6.54 -4.83 -14.67
CA ARG A 135 -7.54 -5.60 -13.90
C ARG A 135 -7.59 -5.15 -12.44
N ARG A 136 -6.42 -4.93 -11.82
CA ARG A 136 -6.34 -4.42 -10.44
C ARG A 136 -6.96 -3.03 -10.30
N LEU A 137 -6.64 -2.11 -11.21
CA LEU A 137 -7.22 -0.78 -11.23
C LEU A 137 -8.75 -0.85 -11.33
N SER A 138 -9.25 -1.65 -12.28
CA SER A 138 -10.68 -1.82 -12.54
C SER A 138 -11.41 -2.43 -11.35
N ALA A 139 -10.82 -3.45 -10.70
CA ALA A 139 -11.35 -4.03 -9.48
C ALA A 139 -11.44 -3.01 -8.35
N SER A 140 -10.37 -2.22 -8.12
CA SER A 140 -10.37 -1.18 -7.09
C SER A 140 -11.46 -0.14 -7.35
N GLU A 141 -11.58 0.37 -8.57
CA GLU A 141 -12.56 1.40 -8.91
C GLU A 141 -14.01 0.90 -8.79
N LEU A 142 -14.29 -0.34 -9.19
CA LEU A 142 -15.61 -0.95 -9.01
C LEU A 142 -15.96 -1.10 -7.53
N ILE A 143 -15.04 -1.64 -6.74
CA ILE A 143 -15.23 -1.86 -5.31
C ILE A 143 -15.37 -0.53 -4.56
N ASP A 144 -14.48 0.45 -4.83
CA ASP A 144 -14.48 1.75 -4.15
C ASP A 144 -15.73 2.58 -4.50
N SER A 145 -16.25 2.44 -5.74
CA SER A 145 -17.48 3.12 -6.15
C SER A 145 -18.76 2.49 -5.57
N GLY A 146 -18.71 1.27 -5.05
CA GLY A 146 -19.87 0.50 -4.59
C GLY A 146 -20.83 0.07 -5.71
N LYS A 147 -20.43 0.18 -6.99
CA LYS A 147 -21.27 -0.13 -8.17
C LYS A 147 -20.98 -1.50 -8.79
N PHE A 148 -20.56 -2.45 -7.98
CA PHE A 148 -20.26 -3.81 -8.43
C PHE A 148 -21.46 -4.73 -8.26
N SER A 149 -21.56 -5.74 -9.13
CA SER A 149 -22.53 -6.83 -9.08
C SER A 149 -21.91 -8.08 -8.49
N GLU A 150 -22.72 -9.08 -8.19
CA GLU A 150 -22.26 -10.40 -7.78
C GLU A 150 -21.35 -11.05 -8.82
N GLU A 151 -21.65 -10.87 -10.12
CA GLU A 151 -20.78 -11.32 -11.23
C GLU A 151 -19.40 -10.63 -11.18
N ASP A 152 -19.35 -9.32 -10.92
CA ASP A 152 -18.09 -8.57 -10.80
C ASP A 152 -17.26 -9.13 -9.63
N VAL A 153 -17.90 -9.45 -8.50
CA VAL A 153 -17.26 -10.07 -7.34
C VAL A 153 -16.66 -11.43 -7.68
N GLN A 154 -17.41 -12.29 -8.38
CA GLN A 154 -16.92 -13.60 -8.81
C GLN A 154 -15.72 -13.49 -9.74
N ILE A 155 -15.75 -12.55 -10.72
CA ILE A 155 -14.63 -12.32 -11.62
C ILE A 155 -13.38 -11.87 -10.84
N ILE A 156 -13.54 -10.95 -9.89
CA ILE A 156 -12.42 -10.46 -9.08
C ILE A 156 -11.88 -11.56 -8.15
N ALA A 157 -12.77 -12.34 -7.52
CA ALA A 157 -12.39 -13.41 -6.60
C ALA A 157 -11.62 -14.55 -7.30
N SER A 158 -12.03 -14.90 -8.52
CA SER A 158 -11.38 -15.94 -9.33
C SER A 158 -10.16 -15.47 -10.13
N ASP A 159 -9.75 -14.19 -10.02
CA ASP A 159 -8.57 -13.68 -10.75
C ASP A 159 -7.29 -14.42 -10.32
N SER A 160 -6.47 -14.79 -11.27
CA SER A 160 -5.19 -15.46 -11.04
C SER A 160 -4.20 -14.61 -10.21
N SER A 161 -4.36 -13.27 -10.23
CA SER A 161 -3.51 -12.34 -9.52
C SER A 161 -4.05 -12.01 -8.13
N SER A 162 -3.33 -12.36 -7.08
CA SER A 162 -3.62 -11.94 -5.71
C SER A 162 -3.76 -10.42 -5.54
N ALA A 163 -3.02 -9.65 -6.36
CA ALA A 163 -3.12 -8.18 -6.35
C ALA A 163 -4.48 -7.65 -6.84
N VAL A 164 -5.19 -8.42 -7.69
CA VAL A 164 -6.56 -8.10 -8.12
C VAL A 164 -7.54 -8.50 -7.02
N ARG A 165 -7.42 -9.72 -6.50
CA ARG A 165 -8.27 -10.24 -5.41
C ARG A 165 -8.23 -9.38 -4.15
N ARG A 166 -7.10 -8.72 -3.87
CA ARG A 166 -6.96 -7.78 -2.73
C ARG A 166 -7.93 -6.61 -2.73
N ALA A 167 -8.44 -6.19 -3.87
CA ALA A 167 -9.45 -5.14 -3.92
C ALA A 167 -10.68 -5.52 -3.08
N LEU A 168 -11.13 -6.80 -3.20
CA LEU A 168 -12.23 -7.34 -2.38
C LEU A 168 -11.83 -7.45 -0.91
N ILE A 169 -10.65 -8.01 -0.62
CA ILE A 169 -10.17 -8.21 0.76
C ILE A 169 -10.12 -6.88 1.51
N LYS A 170 -9.56 -5.85 0.89
CA LYS A 170 -9.48 -4.51 1.48
C LYS A 170 -10.85 -3.94 1.83
N ARG A 171 -11.84 -4.15 0.97
CA ARG A 171 -13.21 -3.66 1.21
C ARG A 171 -13.88 -4.43 2.34
N LEU A 172 -13.78 -5.76 2.33
CA LEU A 172 -14.31 -6.63 3.38
C LEU A 172 -13.73 -6.30 4.76
N SER A 173 -12.43 -5.93 4.80
CA SER A 173 -11.75 -5.55 6.05
C SER A 173 -12.13 -4.15 6.54
N SER A 174 -12.59 -3.27 5.67
CA SER A 174 -12.90 -1.86 6.01
C SER A 174 -14.37 -1.61 6.35
N ASN A 175 -15.25 -2.59 6.12
CA ASN A 175 -16.69 -2.41 6.38
C ASN A 175 -17.03 -2.49 7.87
N LYS A 176 -17.43 -1.34 8.40
CA LYS A 176 -18.12 -1.24 9.71
C LYS A 176 -19.65 -1.31 9.61
N ASP A 177 -20.20 -1.25 8.41
CA ASP A 177 -21.64 -1.29 8.14
C ASP A 177 -22.01 -2.64 7.54
N GLU A 178 -22.42 -3.58 8.40
CA GLU A 178 -22.84 -4.94 8.06
C GLU A 178 -24.11 -4.99 7.19
N ASP A 179 -24.86 -3.89 7.08
CA ASP A 179 -26.21 -3.89 6.48
C ASP A 179 -26.27 -3.62 4.97
N LEU A 180 -25.16 -3.39 4.27
CA LEU A 180 -25.20 -2.89 2.87
C LEU A 180 -24.67 -3.86 1.80
N TYR A 181 -24.17 -5.05 2.17
CA TYR A 181 -23.60 -5.99 1.20
C TYR A 181 -24.18 -7.36 1.34
N PRO A 182 -24.48 -8.05 0.23
CA PRO A 182 -24.81 -9.47 0.29
C PRO A 182 -23.64 -10.20 0.97
N GLU A 183 -23.98 -11.07 1.94
CA GLU A 183 -23.01 -11.98 2.54
C GLU A 183 -22.30 -12.71 1.40
N LEU A 184 -20.98 -12.53 1.30
CA LEU A 184 -20.19 -13.30 0.36
C LEU A 184 -20.30 -14.77 0.78
N PRO A 185 -20.65 -15.70 -0.12
CA PRO A 185 -20.66 -17.11 0.17
C PRO A 185 -19.32 -17.56 0.77
N GLU A 186 -19.34 -18.48 1.75
CA GLU A 186 -18.11 -18.98 2.42
C GLU A 186 -17.10 -19.55 1.42
N ASP A 187 -17.56 -20.18 0.35
CA ASP A 187 -16.75 -20.70 -0.75
C ASP A 187 -16.00 -19.59 -1.51
N LEU A 188 -16.59 -18.39 -1.67
CA LEU A 188 -15.90 -17.24 -2.25
C LEU A 188 -14.81 -16.66 -1.32
N LEU A 189 -14.98 -16.78 -0.01
CA LEU A 189 -13.94 -16.39 0.95
C LEU A 189 -12.71 -17.32 0.85
N GLU A 190 -12.91 -18.61 0.60
CA GLU A 190 -11.82 -19.56 0.33
C GLU A 190 -11.11 -19.28 -1.00
N GLU A 191 -11.86 -18.96 -2.07
CA GLU A 191 -11.28 -18.58 -3.37
C GLU A 191 -10.49 -17.25 -3.35
N VAL A 192 -10.89 -16.33 -2.46
CA VAL A 192 -10.20 -15.04 -2.26
C VAL A 192 -8.99 -15.19 -1.35
N SER A 193 -8.79 -16.36 -0.70
CA SER A 193 -7.64 -16.60 0.15
C SER A 193 -6.33 -16.43 -0.62
N GLY A 194 -5.50 -15.50 -0.15
CA GLY A 194 -4.16 -15.26 -0.71
C GLY A 194 -3.17 -16.33 -0.24
N SER A 195 -1.95 -16.27 -0.78
CA SER A 195 -0.84 -17.08 -0.28
C SER A 195 -0.33 -16.57 1.08
N VAL A 196 0.49 -17.37 1.74
CA VAL A 196 1.17 -16.95 2.98
C VAL A 196 2.10 -15.74 2.75
N GLU A 197 2.67 -15.60 1.55
CA GLU A 197 3.45 -14.43 1.15
C GLU A 197 2.59 -13.17 1.05
N ASP A 198 1.38 -13.30 0.56
CA ASP A 198 0.41 -12.20 0.53
C ASP A 198 0.01 -11.80 1.94
N ALA A 199 -0.25 -12.76 2.83
CA ALA A 199 -0.51 -12.51 4.25
C ALA A 199 0.66 -11.77 4.91
N SER A 200 1.90 -12.18 4.65
CA SER A 200 3.11 -11.52 5.17
C SER A 200 3.21 -10.06 4.71
N ARG A 201 2.86 -9.79 3.45
CA ARG A 201 2.88 -8.43 2.89
C ARG A 201 1.78 -7.55 3.47
N GLU A 202 0.57 -8.06 3.64
CA GLU A 202 -0.53 -7.33 4.31
C GLU A 202 -0.18 -7.00 5.77
N ILE A 203 0.50 -7.92 6.47
CA ILE A 203 0.99 -7.68 7.84
C ILE A 203 2.06 -6.59 7.85
N SER A 204 2.99 -6.59 6.89
CA SER A 204 4.01 -5.55 6.74
C SER A 204 3.39 -4.18 6.50
N ASP A 205 2.39 -4.09 5.63
CA ASP A 205 1.70 -2.85 5.31
C ASP A 205 0.84 -2.35 6.49
N SER A 206 0.08 -3.25 7.14
CA SER A 206 -0.73 -2.94 8.31
C SER A 206 -1.13 -4.19 9.09
N ALA A 207 -0.41 -4.51 10.15
CA ALA A 207 -0.74 -5.64 11.01
C ALA A 207 -2.16 -5.53 11.61
N SER A 208 -2.59 -4.33 12.01
CA SER A 208 -3.94 -4.11 12.56
C SER A 208 -5.06 -4.44 11.56
N SER A 209 -4.85 -4.17 10.29
CA SER A 209 -5.80 -4.51 9.22
C SER A 209 -5.76 -6.01 8.90
N ALA A 210 -4.55 -6.57 8.78
CA ALA A 210 -4.34 -7.98 8.48
C ALA A 210 -4.98 -8.92 9.53
N LEU A 211 -4.89 -8.56 10.82
CA LEU A 211 -5.50 -9.32 11.92
C LEU A 211 -7.04 -9.41 11.85
N LYS A 212 -7.71 -8.51 11.14
CA LYS A 212 -9.16 -8.51 10.94
C LYS A 212 -9.59 -9.36 9.74
N THR A 213 -8.65 -9.76 8.89
CA THR A 213 -8.90 -10.50 7.65
C THR A 213 -8.98 -12.00 7.93
N PRO A 214 -10.13 -12.67 7.69
CA PRO A 214 -10.36 -14.07 8.11
C PRO A 214 -9.29 -15.04 7.57
N TRP A 215 -9.00 -15.05 6.29
CA TRP A 215 -8.04 -15.99 5.69
C TRP A 215 -6.59 -15.79 6.20
N ILE A 216 -6.22 -14.56 6.60
CA ILE A 216 -4.90 -14.30 7.21
C ILE A 216 -4.85 -14.92 8.61
N ARG A 217 -5.95 -14.90 9.37
CA ARG A 217 -6.03 -15.52 10.70
C ARG A 217 -5.72 -17.01 10.69
N ASP A 218 -6.08 -17.72 9.63
CA ASP A 218 -5.79 -19.15 9.51
C ASP A 218 -4.28 -19.38 9.40
N PHE A 219 -3.58 -18.57 8.61
CA PHE A 219 -2.12 -18.59 8.58
C PHE A 219 -1.49 -18.18 9.91
N LEU A 220 -2.03 -17.18 10.61
CA LEU A 220 -1.53 -16.72 11.90
C LEU A 220 -1.62 -17.81 12.98
N ARG A 221 -2.61 -18.70 12.90
CA ARG A 221 -2.78 -19.84 13.79
C ARG A 221 -1.93 -21.05 13.43
N SER A 222 -1.34 -21.04 12.24
CA SER A 222 -0.49 -22.15 11.76
C SER A 222 0.80 -22.26 12.55
N SER A 223 1.16 -23.51 12.90
CA SER A 223 2.45 -23.84 13.51
C SER A 223 3.46 -24.39 12.50
N ALA A 224 3.11 -24.45 11.21
CA ALA A 224 4.01 -24.93 10.16
C ALA A 224 5.25 -24.03 10.05
N PRO A 225 6.49 -24.60 10.09
CA PRO A 225 7.72 -23.82 10.14
C PRO A 225 7.92 -22.86 8.96
N GLU A 226 7.45 -23.23 7.77
CA GLU A 226 7.48 -22.42 6.56
C GLU A 226 6.60 -21.18 6.71
N VAL A 227 5.34 -21.38 7.13
CA VAL A 227 4.37 -20.31 7.36
C VAL A 227 4.88 -19.35 8.44
N VAL A 228 5.34 -19.89 9.57
CA VAL A 228 5.92 -19.10 10.68
C VAL A 228 7.11 -18.26 10.19
N THR A 229 7.95 -18.81 9.32
CA THR A 229 9.11 -18.10 8.79
C THR A 229 8.72 -16.91 7.92
N ILE A 230 7.77 -17.12 7.01
CA ILE A 230 7.30 -16.10 6.07
C ILE A 230 6.55 -14.98 6.82
N LEU A 231 5.63 -15.32 7.72
CA LEU A 231 4.87 -14.33 8.50
C LEU A 231 5.75 -13.52 9.45
N THR A 232 6.81 -14.14 10.01
CA THR A 232 7.79 -13.42 10.84
C THR A 232 8.45 -12.26 10.09
N ALA A 233 8.66 -12.37 8.78
CA ALA A 233 9.21 -11.27 7.98
C ALA A 233 8.23 -10.08 7.94
N GLY A 234 6.95 -10.31 7.67
CA GLY A 234 5.92 -9.26 7.66
C GLY A 234 5.82 -8.52 9.00
N PHE A 235 5.79 -9.25 10.13
CA PHE A 235 5.76 -8.63 11.45
C PHE A 235 7.02 -7.82 11.79
N ARG A 236 8.19 -8.16 11.26
CA ARG A 236 9.42 -7.39 11.49
C ARG A 236 9.44 -6.06 10.77
N GLU A 237 8.77 -5.97 9.64
CA GLU A 237 8.69 -4.75 8.83
C GLU A 237 7.57 -3.81 9.30
N SER A 238 6.58 -4.33 10.03
CA SER A 238 5.47 -3.54 10.55
C SER A 238 5.75 -2.94 11.92
N SER A 239 5.10 -1.82 12.25
CA SER A 239 5.17 -1.14 13.56
C SER A 239 4.12 -1.66 14.57
N TRP A 240 3.70 -2.92 14.47
CA TRP A 240 2.61 -3.49 15.25
C TRP A 240 2.76 -3.37 16.77
N VAL A 241 3.99 -3.38 17.28
CA VAL A 241 4.29 -3.29 18.73
C VAL A 241 3.98 -1.93 19.34
N GLU A 242 3.88 -0.89 18.53
CA GLU A 242 3.63 0.49 18.99
C GLU A 242 2.14 0.73 19.32
N ASN A 243 1.25 -0.17 18.90
CA ASN A 243 -0.18 -0.08 19.11
C ASN A 243 -0.66 -1.18 20.08
N SER A 244 -1.14 -0.79 21.27
CA SER A 244 -1.57 -1.72 22.33
C SER A 244 -2.67 -2.68 21.87
N ASP A 245 -3.67 -2.19 21.13
CA ASP A 245 -4.81 -3.01 20.69
C ASP A 245 -4.36 -4.03 19.65
N THR A 246 -3.39 -3.64 18.80
CA THR A 246 -2.78 -4.57 17.84
C THR A 246 -1.97 -5.64 18.56
N VAL A 247 -1.21 -5.26 19.60
CA VAL A 247 -0.45 -6.22 20.43
C VAL A 247 -1.39 -7.22 21.09
N ASP A 248 -2.51 -6.76 21.67
CA ASP A 248 -3.49 -7.65 22.28
C ASP A 248 -4.05 -8.65 21.27
N SER A 249 -4.44 -8.18 20.09
CA SER A 249 -4.94 -9.04 19.03
C SER A 249 -3.88 -10.03 18.51
N VAL A 250 -2.62 -9.62 18.38
CA VAL A 250 -1.52 -10.51 17.99
C VAL A 250 -1.34 -11.60 19.05
N VAL A 251 -1.23 -11.22 20.32
CA VAL A 251 -1.05 -12.19 21.41
C VAL A 251 -2.23 -13.16 21.48
N GLU A 252 -3.45 -12.73 21.19
CA GLU A 252 -4.63 -13.61 21.22
C GLU A 252 -4.70 -14.59 20.04
N ILE A 253 -4.31 -14.16 18.82
CA ILE A 253 -4.60 -14.88 17.57
C ILE A 253 -3.45 -15.76 17.11
N VAL A 254 -2.19 -15.31 17.22
CA VAL A 254 -1.05 -16.01 16.61
C VAL A 254 -0.68 -17.30 17.33
N SER A 255 -0.17 -18.28 16.59
CA SER A 255 0.34 -19.54 17.17
C SER A 255 1.54 -19.31 18.08
N ASP A 256 1.77 -20.23 19.00
CA ASP A 256 2.90 -20.17 19.92
C ASP A 256 4.26 -20.03 19.21
N PRO A 257 4.59 -20.86 18.18
CA PRO A 257 5.85 -20.72 17.46
C PRO A 257 6.01 -19.36 16.75
N LEU A 258 4.90 -18.79 16.25
CA LEU A 258 4.95 -17.48 15.60
C LEU A 258 5.20 -16.37 16.63
N LEU A 259 4.49 -16.39 17.76
CA LEU A 259 4.65 -15.43 18.85
C LEU A 259 6.10 -15.42 19.38
N GLU A 260 6.65 -16.59 19.69
CA GLU A 260 8.05 -16.72 20.11
C GLU A 260 9.00 -16.07 19.08
N ARG A 261 8.78 -16.31 17.80
CA ARG A 261 9.70 -15.88 16.75
C ARG A 261 9.64 -14.38 16.46
N ILE A 262 8.45 -13.76 16.51
CA ILE A 262 8.29 -12.32 16.28
C ILE A 262 8.81 -11.51 17.47
N LEU A 263 8.70 -12.01 18.70
CA LEU A 263 9.16 -11.34 19.91
C LEU A 263 10.65 -11.60 20.22
N ARG A 264 11.22 -12.69 19.71
CA ARG A 264 12.57 -13.16 20.06
C ARG A 264 13.68 -12.13 19.87
N ARG A 265 13.67 -11.36 18.77
CA ARG A 265 14.76 -10.42 18.41
C ARG A 265 14.47 -8.97 18.75
N GLY A 266 13.28 -8.63 19.16
CA GLY A 266 12.91 -7.27 19.50
C GLY A 266 13.55 -6.80 20.81
N LYS A 267 13.77 -5.48 20.92
CA LYS A 267 14.26 -4.78 22.11
C LYS A 267 13.39 -3.57 22.38
N GLY A 268 13.41 -3.11 23.65
CA GLY A 268 12.70 -1.91 24.05
C GLY A 268 11.35 -2.18 24.72
N VAL A 269 10.79 -1.11 25.28
CA VAL A 269 9.63 -1.14 26.20
C VAL A 269 8.39 -1.77 25.53
N TYR A 270 8.13 -1.50 24.27
CA TYR A 270 6.97 -2.06 23.56
C TYR A 270 7.07 -3.58 23.37
N ILE A 271 8.26 -4.08 23.06
CA ILE A 271 8.49 -5.53 22.95
C ILE A 271 8.39 -6.20 24.33
N GLU A 272 8.88 -5.57 25.37
CA GLU A 272 8.76 -6.10 26.74
C GLU A 272 7.29 -6.15 27.17
N ALA A 273 6.51 -5.13 26.86
CA ALA A 273 5.08 -5.13 27.13
C ALA A 273 4.35 -6.26 26.36
N ALA A 274 4.68 -6.47 25.10
CA ALA A 274 4.12 -7.57 24.31
C ALA A 274 4.56 -8.96 24.84
N CYS A 275 5.84 -9.12 25.26
CA CYS A 275 6.31 -10.32 25.91
C CYS A 275 5.55 -10.60 27.21
N MET A 276 5.36 -9.57 28.04
CA MET A 276 4.65 -9.71 29.30
C MET A 276 3.20 -10.16 29.11
N LYS A 277 2.49 -9.61 28.12
CA LYS A 277 1.14 -10.07 27.75
C LYS A 277 1.14 -11.56 27.37
N GLY A 278 2.09 -12.01 26.54
CA GLY A 278 2.24 -13.42 26.19
C GLY A 278 2.59 -14.33 27.35
N ILE A 279 3.43 -13.85 28.32
CA ILE A 279 3.78 -14.60 29.53
C ILE A 279 2.59 -14.73 30.47
N MET A 280 1.75 -13.70 30.59
CA MET A 280 0.55 -13.71 31.44
C MET A 280 -0.61 -14.49 30.83
N ASP A 281 -0.63 -14.74 29.53
CA ASP A 281 -1.70 -15.47 28.88
C ASP A 281 -1.66 -16.95 29.25
N GLN A 282 -2.55 -17.37 30.16
CA GLN A 282 -2.65 -18.74 30.63
C GLN A 282 -3.14 -19.74 29.57
N LYS A 283 -3.67 -19.27 28.41
CA LYS A 283 -4.02 -20.14 27.28
C LYS A 283 -2.78 -20.64 26.53
N ARG A 284 -1.63 -19.98 26.72
CA ARG A 284 -0.35 -20.36 26.12
C ARG A 284 0.28 -21.53 26.86
N SER A 285 1.03 -22.35 26.13
CA SER A 285 1.78 -23.44 26.74
C SER A 285 2.84 -22.90 27.73
N GLU A 286 3.09 -23.64 28.81
CA GLU A 286 4.13 -23.26 29.77
C GLU A 286 5.49 -23.15 29.09
N ALA A 287 5.79 -24.02 28.13
CA ALA A 287 7.02 -23.98 27.34
C ALA A 287 7.19 -22.67 26.57
N THR A 288 6.12 -22.18 25.93
CA THR A 288 6.16 -20.87 25.22
C THR A 288 6.33 -19.73 26.19
N ARG A 289 5.58 -19.69 27.28
CA ARG A 289 5.69 -18.69 28.33
C ARG A 289 7.12 -18.64 28.90
N SER A 290 7.71 -19.80 29.16
CA SER A 290 9.10 -19.93 29.63
C SER A 290 10.12 -19.41 28.61
N ARG A 291 9.95 -19.70 27.32
CA ARG A 291 10.80 -19.21 26.24
C ARG A 291 10.76 -17.71 26.10
N LEU A 292 9.58 -17.08 26.21
CA LEU A 292 9.44 -15.63 26.17
C LEU A 292 10.25 -14.95 27.29
N VAL A 293 10.33 -15.58 28.47
CA VAL A 293 11.20 -15.13 29.59
C VAL A 293 12.67 -15.36 29.26
N LEU A 294 13.06 -16.57 28.85
CA LEU A 294 14.45 -16.93 28.56
C LEU A 294 15.07 -16.11 27.43
N ASP A 295 14.26 -15.78 26.42
CA ASP A 295 14.71 -14.90 25.32
C ASP A 295 15.05 -13.46 25.77
N ARG A 296 14.76 -13.07 27.00
CA ARG A 296 15.18 -11.78 27.61
C ARG A 296 16.53 -11.87 28.31
N ILE A 297 17.04 -13.06 28.58
CA ILE A 297 18.39 -13.27 29.12
C ILE A 297 19.45 -12.66 28.18
N GLY A 298 20.41 -11.92 28.73
CA GLY A 298 21.44 -11.22 27.95
C GLY A 298 20.96 -9.96 27.19
N ARG A 299 19.70 -9.50 27.42
CA ARG A 299 19.14 -8.33 26.71
C ARG A 299 18.91 -7.11 27.57
N SER A 300 19.30 -7.17 28.86
CA SER A 300 19.14 -6.09 29.83
C SER A 300 17.69 -5.58 29.89
N PRO A 301 16.72 -6.44 30.25
CA PRO A 301 15.32 -6.03 30.35
C PRO A 301 15.15 -4.91 31.37
N SER A 302 14.10 -4.09 31.20
CA SER A 302 13.82 -2.98 32.12
C SER A 302 13.47 -3.48 33.50
N SER A 303 13.74 -2.64 34.52
CA SER A 303 13.37 -2.94 35.93
C SER A 303 11.85 -3.13 36.10
N ASP A 304 11.05 -2.45 35.28
CA ASP A 304 9.60 -2.61 35.30
C ASP A 304 9.18 -3.98 34.76
N PHE A 305 9.84 -4.47 33.70
CA PHE A 305 9.61 -5.83 33.19
C PHE A 305 9.97 -6.88 34.24
N ILE A 306 11.14 -6.76 34.88
CA ILE A 306 11.56 -7.69 35.95
C ILE A 306 10.55 -7.69 37.12
N ARG A 307 10.11 -6.49 37.55
CA ARG A 307 9.13 -6.37 38.63
C ARG A 307 7.78 -6.96 38.27
N ALA A 308 7.34 -6.83 37.01
CA ALA A 308 6.09 -7.39 36.55
C ALA A 308 6.07 -8.94 36.56
N LEU A 309 7.24 -9.60 36.46
CA LEU A 309 7.36 -11.05 36.54
C LEU A 309 6.94 -11.60 37.94
N ASP A 310 7.02 -10.79 39.01
CA ASP A 310 6.55 -11.19 40.32
C ASP A 310 5.05 -11.45 40.40
N SER A 311 4.27 -10.90 39.45
CA SER A 311 2.82 -11.08 39.36
C SER A 311 2.42 -12.26 38.46
N VAL A 312 3.38 -12.95 37.84
CA VAL A 312 3.10 -14.09 36.94
C VAL A 312 2.77 -15.33 37.77
N ASP A 313 1.59 -15.92 37.48
CA ASP A 313 1.20 -17.20 38.06
C ASP A 313 2.04 -18.33 37.41
N ALA A 314 3.02 -18.83 38.16
CA ALA A 314 3.91 -19.90 37.74
C ALA A 314 3.95 -21.00 38.80
N PRO A 315 3.62 -22.28 38.42
CA PRO A 315 3.69 -23.40 39.34
C PRO A 315 5.09 -23.55 39.95
N ALA A 316 5.16 -23.77 41.26
CA ALA A 316 6.44 -23.96 41.95
C ALA A 316 7.20 -25.16 41.38
N GLY A 317 8.44 -24.94 40.92
CA GLY A 317 9.25 -25.99 40.29
C GLY A 317 8.94 -26.26 38.80
N GLY A 318 8.00 -25.54 38.20
CA GLY A 318 7.71 -25.60 36.76
C GLY A 318 8.77 -24.88 35.90
N GLU A 319 8.73 -25.13 34.60
CA GLU A 319 9.68 -24.52 33.65
C GLU A 319 9.60 -22.99 33.66
N LEU A 320 8.40 -22.43 33.78
CA LEU A 320 8.19 -20.99 33.85
C LEU A 320 8.80 -20.36 35.10
N ALA A 321 8.60 -20.98 36.26
CA ALA A 321 9.18 -20.49 37.53
C ALA A 321 10.72 -20.53 37.49
N MET A 322 11.30 -21.58 36.90
CA MET A 322 12.74 -21.67 36.69
C MET A 322 13.26 -20.61 35.73
N ALA A 323 12.57 -20.36 34.64
CA ALA A 323 12.93 -19.32 33.68
C ALA A 323 12.91 -17.91 34.30
N ILE A 324 11.85 -17.59 35.06
CA ILE A 324 11.74 -16.33 35.80
C ILE A 324 12.89 -16.18 36.77
N SER A 325 13.17 -17.21 37.58
CA SER A 325 14.28 -17.17 38.57
C SER A 325 15.61 -16.97 37.89
N ALA A 326 15.87 -17.61 36.74
CA ALA A 326 17.11 -17.44 35.99
C ALA A 326 17.31 -16.00 35.51
N LEU A 327 16.24 -15.37 34.96
CA LEU A 327 16.29 -13.99 34.48
C LEU A 327 16.47 -12.97 35.60
N VAL A 328 15.76 -13.15 36.70
CA VAL A 328 15.91 -12.28 37.93
C VAL A 328 17.31 -12.34 38.48
N VAL A 329 17.92 -13.52 38.58
CA VAL A 329 19.30 -13.69 39.07
C VAL A 329 20.31 -13.03 38.14
N GLU A 330 20.11 -13.11 36.83
CA GLU A 330 20.99 -12.44 35.84
C GLU A 330 20.85 -10.91 35.93
N ALA A 331 19.61 -10.38 36.01
CA ALA A 331 19.39 -8.95 36.18
C ALA A 331 20.08 -8.40 37.44
N ALA A 332 19.96 -9.10 38.58
CA ALA A 332 20.60 -8.73 39.82
C ALA A 332 22.16 -8.69 39.73
N ARG A 333 22.75 -9.61 38.95
CA ARG A 333 24.20 -9.63 38.68
C ARG A 333 24.65 -8.45 37.84
N SER A 334 23.82 -8.06 36.86
CA SER A 334 24.13 -6.95 35.96
C SER A 334 24.07 -5.58 36.66
N ASP A 335 23.19 -5.42 37.67
CA ASP A 335 23.08 -4.19 38.47
C ASP A 335 24.13 -4.08 39.56
N GLY A 336 24.66 -5.20 40.09
CA GLY A 336 25.70 -5.23 41.12
C GLY A 336 27.14 -5.01 40.61
N GLY A 337 27.30 -4.94 39.28
CA GLY A 337 28.61 -4.76 38.63
C GLY A 337 28.89 -3.34 38.13
N LYS A 338 28.02 -2.38 38.47
CA LYS A 338 28.22 -0.94 38.25
C LYS A 338 28.52 -0.25 39.57
#